data_bfafb09e42c215666993c7bb43fb5c1c
#
_entry.id   bfafb09e42c215666993c7bb43fb5c1c
#
_cell.length_a   1.000
_cell.length_b   1.000
_cell.length_c   1.000
_cell.angle_alpha   90.00
_cell.angle_beta   90.00
_cell.angle_gamma   90.00
#
_symmetry.space_group_name_H-M   'P 1'
#
loop_
_entity.id
_entity.type
_entity.pdbx_description
1 polymer ?
#
loop_
_entity_poly.entity_id
_entity_poly.type
_entity_poly.pdbx_seq_one_letter_code
_entity_poly.pdbx_strand_id
1 'polypeptide(L)'
;MEKLKQNPIVKKLGLNRILLVCILVLMFAVFKLVLGNKFPVGDSIKSTLNYVYFLGFLSLGVTFVIATGGIDFSIGPVMFCCALVSGYCMTSYGVPCAAAMVICVLIGLAFGIFNGWLVSYLSVPAFIVSMASMNIAKGIASVFTKTQSVSWPLSTDPKNGWFRSIVSVNGFPVGLVIFLGMAVVCGIVLYNTKPGRYILCLGSNSEAVRLSGVDTKKWNMLAYVICGVLVGIGALFFVATYTTVQPGYGDQYNYEAIAGCVMGGTSMVGGLASIGGTVIGVFIISLLQQGIMAFGLGKGQQMIITGIIVIVAVYADVSARRRKN
;
A
#
# COMPACT_ATOMS: atom_id res chain seq x y z
N MET A 1 -20.72 -13.94 23.66
CA MET A 1 -20.55 -13.06 22.50
C MET A 1 -21.52 -11.85 22.52
N GLU A 2 -22.77 -11.98 22.95
CA GLU A 2 -23.73 -10.84 23.01
C GLU A 2 -23.31 -9.74 23.99
N LYS A 3 -22.80 -10.07 25.17
CA LYS A 3 -22.29 -9.07 26.15
C LYS A 3 -21.11 -8.23 25.62
N LEU A 4 -20.28 -8.78 24.74
CA LEU A 4 -19.18 -8.04 24.08
C LEU A 4 -19.73 -7.03 23.05
N LYS A 5 -20.82 -7.34 22.36
CA LYS A 5 -21.45 -6.43 21.38
C LYS A 5 -22.13 -5.22 22.02
N GLN A 6 -22.46 -5.28 23.33
CA GLN A 6 -23.09 -4.18 24.07
C GLN A 6 -22.10 -3.17 24.65
N ASN A 7 -20.78 -3.47 24.62
CA ASN A 7 -19.78 -2.54 25.13
C ASN A 7 -19.68 -1.32 24.18
N PRO A 8 -19.76 -0.06 24.69
CA PRO A 8 -19.75 1.16 23.88
C PRO A 8 -18.49 1.30 23.01
N ILE A 9 -17.34 0.77 23.46
CA ILE A 9 -16.08 0.76 22.71
C ILE A 9 -16.20 -0.19 21.51
N VAL A 10 -16.78 -1.38 21.67
CA VAL A 10 -17.00 -2.38 20.61
C VAL A 10 -17.98 -1.87 19.57
N LYS A 11 -19.03 -1.15 20.02
CA LYS A 11 -20.03 -0.54 19.15
C LYS A 11 -19.45 0.61 18.29
N LYS A 12 -18.47 1.35 18.82
CA LYS A 12 -17.83 2.49 18.14
C LYS A 12 -16.68 2.08 17.22
N LEU A 13 -15.87 1.09 17.58
CA LEU A 13 -14.71 0.62 16.82
C LEU A 13 -15.03 -0.51 15.83
N GLY A 14 -16.10 -1.27 16.05
CA GLY A 14 -16.44 -2.47 15.30
C GLY A 14 -15.64 -3.70 15.80
N LEU A 15 -16.34 -4.80 16.04
CA LEU A 15 -15.76 -6.05 16.57
C LEU A 15 -14.57 -6.54 15.71
N ASN A 16 -14.67 -6.43 14.39
CA ASN A 16 -13.63 -6.88 13.47
C ASN A 16 -12.30 -6.13 13.67
N ARG A 17 -12.33 -4.82 13.89
CA ARG A 17 -11.11 -4.02 14.11
C ARG A 17 -10.44 -4.37 15.43
N ILE A 18 -11.23 -4.62 16.48
CA ILE A 18 -10.70 -5.05 17.79
C ILE A 18 -10.01 -6.40 17.65
N LEU A 19 -10.63 -7.35 16.94
CA LEU A 19 -10.01 -8.66 16.67
C LEU A 19 -8.68 -8.53 15.92
N LEU A 20 -8.60 -7.65 14.91
CA LEU A 20 -7.35 -7.40 14.18
C LEU A 20 -6.26 -6.81 15.08
N VAL A 21 -6.59 -5.87 15.98
CA VAL A 21 -5.63 -5.33 16.95
C VAL A 21 -5.18 -6.43 17.94
N CYS A 22 -6.09 -7.28 18.41
CA CYS A 22 -5.74 -8.42 19.26
C CYS A 22 -4.80 -9.39 18.53
N ILE A 23 -5.04 -9.68 17.25
CA ILE A 23 -4.15 -10.51 16.41
C ILE A 23 -2.76 -9.86 16.30
N LEU A 24 -2.68 -8.56 16.06
CA LEU A 24 -1.42 -7.82 15.96
C LEU A 24 -0.60 -7.94 17.26
N VAL A 25 -1.24 -7.70 18.41
CA VAL A 25 -0.59 -7.80 19.72
C VAL A 25 -0.16 -9.22 20.03
N LEU A 26 -1.05 -10.20 19.77
CA LEU A 26 -0.73 -11.63 19.96
C LEU A 26 0.45 -12.05 19.09
N MET A 27 0.47 -11.67 17.82
CA MET A 27 1.54 -11.99 16.88
C MET A 27 2.88 -11.39 17.35
N PHE A 28 2.88 -10.15 17.83
CA PHE A 28 4.08 -9.52 18.42
C PHE A 28 4.58 -10.31 19.64
N ALA A 29 3.67 -10.69 20.54
CA ALA A 29 4.00 -11.48 21.72
C ALA A 29 4.57 -12.87 21.35
N VAL A 30 3.97 -13.55 20.38
CA VAL A 30 4.45 -14.85 19.88
C VAL A 30 5.85 -14.73 19.29
N PHE A 31 6.11 -13.74 18.43
CA PHE A 31 7.45 -13.52 17.88
C PHE A 31 8.47 -13.23 18.98
N LYS A 32 8.12 -12.42 19.98
CA LYS A 32 9.01 -12.14 21.11
C LYS A 32 9.31 -13.39 21.96
N LEU A 33 8.30 -14.23 22.20
CA LEU A 33 8.46 -15.46 22.98
C LEU A 33 9.28 -16.52 22.24
N VAL A 34 9.02 -16.69 20.93
CA VAL A 34 9.68 -17.74 20.12
C VAL A 34 11.11 -17.34 19.75
N LEU A 35 11.33 -16.09 19.36
CA LEU A 35 12.62 -15.60 18.86
C LEU A 35 13.53 -15.03 19.96
N GLY A 36 12.99 -14.71 21.11
CA GLY A 36 13.77 -14.22 22.26
C GLY A 36 14.65 -13.00 21.92
N ASN A 37 15.96 -13.19 22.02
CA ASN A 37 16.94 -12.13 21.74
C ASN A 37 17.10 -11.79 20.26
N LYS A 38 16.69 -12.67 19.32
CA LYS A 38 16.68 -12.37 17.89
C LYS A 38 15.59 -11.39 17.48
N PHE A 39 14.66 -11.07 18.39
CA PHE A 39 13.57 -10.13 18.19
C PHE A 39 13.59 -9.06 19.30
N PRO A 40 14.58 -8.13 19.31
CA PRO A 40 14.65 -7.04 20.28
C PRO A 40 13.48 -6.09 20.03
N VAL A 41 12.75 -5.74 21.10
CA VAL A 41 11.47 -5.00 21.00
C VAL A 41 11.63 -3.67 20.27
N GLY A 42 12.63 -2.86 20.66
CA GLY A 42 12.86 -1.54 20.06
C GLY A 42 13.17 -1.60 18.56
N ASP A 43 14.11 -2.45 18.16
CA ASP A 43 14.52 -2.58 16.77
C ASP A 43 13.43 -3.25 15.91
N SER A 44 12.69 -4.19 16.48
CA SER A 44 11.57 -4.85 15.81
C SER A 44 10.42 -3.88 15.54
N ILE A 45 10.10 -3.00 16.49
CA ILE A 45 9.11 -1.92 16.30
C ILE A 45 9.60 -0.96 15.21
N LYS A 46 10.85 -0.49 15.30
CA LYS A 46 11.43 0.42 14.31
C LYS A 46 11.41 -0.17 12.90
N SER A 47 11.84 -1.43 12.77
CA SER A 47 11.84 -2.14 11.47
C SER A 47 10.43 -2.36 10.93
N THR A 48 9.47 -2.69 11.80
CA THR A 48 8.05 -2.78 11.42
C THR A 48 7.52 -1.43 10.93
N LEU A 49 7.81 -0.33 11.63
CA LEU A 49 7.40 1.01 11.21
C LEU A 49 8.02 1.40 9.87
N ASN A 50 9.29 1.12 9.66
CA ASN A 50 9.97 1.36 8.38
C ASN A 50 9.28 0.66 7.22
N TYR A 51 8.76 -0.54 7.46
CA TYR A 51 8.00 -1.29 6.44
C TYR A 51 6.59 -0.71 6.26
N VAL A 52 5.93 -0.30 7.33
CA VAL A 52 4.60 0.36 7.31
C VAL A 52 4.62 1.64 6.48
N TYR A 53 5.70 2.42 6.52
CA TYR A 53 5.74 3.73 5.89
C TYR A 53 5.46 3.66 4.39
N PHE A 54 6.11 2.81 3.63
CA PHE A 54 5.87 2.71 2.20
C PHE A 54 4.70 1.79 1.84
N LEU A 55 4.61 0.61 2.51
CA LEU A 55 3.54 -0.36 2.25
C LEU A 55 2.17 0.24 2.56
N GLY A 56 2.10 1.09 3.58
CA GLY A 56 0.88 1.78 3.97
C GLY A 56 0.31 2.67 2.87
N PHE A 57 1.15 3.44 2.18
CA PHE A 57 0.70 4.26 1.06
C PHE A 57 0.22 3.42 -0.12
N LEU A 58 0.91 2.33 -0.45
CA LEU A 58 0.47 1.39 -1.49
C LEU A 58 -0.90 0.79 -1.12
N SER A 59 -1.05 0.35 0.13
CA SER A 59 -2.30 -0.25 0.60
C SER A 59 -3.45 0.74 0.65
N LEU A 60 -3.21 1.99 1.08
CA LEU A 60 -4.22 3.05 1.00
C LEU A 60 -4.64 3.31 -0.44
N GLY A 61 -3.69 3.35 -1.38
CA GLY A 61 -3.96 3.54 -2.80
C GLY A 61 -4.81 2.42 -3.39
N VAL A 62 -4.37 1.18 -3.23
CA VAL A 62 -5.07 0.02 -3.79
C VAL A 62 -6.43 -0.21 -3.13
N THR A 63 -6.67 0.31 -1.92
CA THR A 63 -8.01 0.27 -1.28
C THR A 63 -9.06 0.97 -2.14
N PHE A 64 -8.74 2.08 -2.79
CA PHE A 64 -9.67 2.79 -3.69
C PHE A 64 -9.96 1.96 -4.94
N VAL A 65 -8.95 1.32 -5.51
CA VAL A 65 -9.11 0.46 -6.70
C VAL A 65 -9.95 -0.78 -6.36
N ILE A 66 -9.63 -1.47 -5.25
CA ILE A 66 -10.40 -2.63 -4.80
C ILE A 66 -11.84 -2.23 -4.46
N ALA A 67 -12.06 -1.03 -3.92
CA ALA A 67 -13.41 -0.52 -3.64
C ALA A 67 -14.30 -0.43 -4.88
N THR A 68 -13.76 -0.25 -6.08
CA THR A 68 -14.51 -0.29 -7.36
C THR A 68 -14.73 -1.72 -7.90
N GLY A 69 -14.18 -2.75 -7.27
CA GLY A 69 -14.14 -4.12 -7.78
C GLY A 69 -12.98 -4.39 -8.73
N GLY A 70 -12.08 -3.42 -8.94
CA GLY A 70 -10.84 -3.58 -9.69
C GLY A 70 -9.71 -4.16 -8.85
N ILE A 71 -8.65 -4.62 -9.51
CA ILE A 71 -7.40 -5.06 -8.88
C ILE A 71 -6.24 -4.40 -9.63
N ASP A 72 -5.23 -3.93 -8.89
CA ASP A 72 -4.02 -3.36 -9.48
C ASP A 72 -2.77 -4.09 -8.97
N PHE A 73 -2.18 -4.89 -9.85
CA PHE A 73 -0.92 -5.60 -9.62
C PHE A 73 0.32 -4.81 -10.07
N SER A 74 0.18 -3.54 -10.43
CA SER A 74 1.31 -2.73 -10.88
C SER A 74 1.95 -1.89 -9.78
N ILE A 75 1.29 -1.71 -8.63
CA ILE A 75 1.63 -0.73 -7.59
C ILE A 75 3.07 -0.83 -7.07
N GLY A 76 3.59 -2.03 -6.85
CA GLY A 76 4.96 -2.24 -6.38
C GLY A 76 6.00 -1.91 -7.45
N PRO A 77 5.98 -2.51 -8.66
CA PRO A 77 6.85 -2.14 -9.76
C PRO A 77 6.75 -0.68 -10.18
N VAL A 78 5.55 -0.08 -10.15
CA VAL A 78 5.38 1.37 -10.39
C VAL A 78 6.07 2.18 -9.29
N MET A 79 5.97 1.78 -8.02
CA MET A 79 6.71 2.41 -6.91
C MET A 79 8.22 2.41 -7.20
N PHE A 80 8.76 1.26 -7.64
CA PHE A 80 10.18 1.16 -8.00
C PHE A 80 10.52 2.01 -9.22
N CYS A 81 9.68 2.04 -10.24
CA CYS A 81 9.86 2.90 -11.42
C CYS A 81 9.90 4.38 -11.02
N CYS A 82 8.96 4.84 -10.18
CA CYS A 82 8.95 6.19 -9.65
C CYS A 82 10.27 6.55 -8.98
N ALA A 83 10.74 5.69 -8.08
CA ALA A 83 11.97 5.89 -7.32
C ALA A 83 13.23 5.85 -8.20
N LEU A 84 13.28 4.92 -9.14
CA LEU A 84 14.43 4.74 -10.05
C LEU A 84 14.56 5.90 -11.02
N VAL A 85 13.50 6.25 -11.73
CA VAL A 85 13.54 7.31 -12.76
C VAL A 85 13.83 8.66 -12.11
N SER A 86 13.12 9.00 -11.03
CA SER A 86 13.35 10.30 -10.36
C SER A 86 14.70 10.37 -9.65
N GLY A 87 15.14 9.28 -9.03
CA GLY A 87 16.49 9.21 -8.44
C GLY A 87 17.59 9.28 -9.48
N TYR A 88 17.42 8.67 -10.66
CA TYR A 88 18.37 8.78 -11.77
C TYR A 88 18.43 10.21 -12.32
N CYS A 89 17.28 10.91 -12.40
CA CYS A 89 17.27 12.34 -12.76
C CYS A 89 18.11 13.16 -11.77
N MET A 90 18.04 12.85 -10.49
CA MET A 90 18.83 13.54 -9.47
C MET A 90 20.33 13.22 -9.59
N THR A 91 20.69 11.94 -9.72
CA THR A 91 22.10 11.51 -9.69
C THR A 91 22.84 11.75 -10.99
N SER A 92 22.18 11.59 -12.14
CA SER A 92 22.83 11.67 -13.47
C SER A 92 22.62 13.01 -14.18
N TYR A 93 21.50 13.70 -13.92
CA TYR A 93 21.22 15.00 -14.55
C TYR A 93 21.28 16.18 -13.56
N GLY A 94 21.65 15.93 -12.29
CA GLY A 94 21.81 17.00 -11.31
C GLY A 94 20.51 17.68 -10.89
N VAL A 95 19.37 17.03 -11.08
CA VAL A 95 18.07 17.58 -10.67
C VAL A 95 18.04 17.74 -9.15
N PRO A 96 17.59 18.90 -8.61
CA PRO A 96 17.47 19.08 -7.16
C PRO A 96 16.61 18.02 -6.50
N CYS A 97 16.96 17.58 -5.29
CA CYS A 97 16.24 16.54 -4.56
C CYS A 97 14.74 16.82 -4.43
N ALA A 98 14.35 18.06 -4.12
CA ALA A 98 12.93 18.46 -4.05
C ALA A 98 12.20 18.29 -5.39
N ALA A 99 12.85 18.63 -6.52
CA ALA A 99 12.28 18.43 -7.84
C ALA A 99 12.18 16.93 -8.19
N ALA A 100 13.16 16.11 -7.82
CA ALA A 100 13.12 14.67 -7.98
C ALA A 100 11.95 14.04 -7.18
N MET A 101 11.65 14.56 -5.99
CA MET A 101 10.47 14.14 -5.22
C MET A 101 9.16 14.42 -5.98
N VAL A 102 9.03 15.59 -6.58
CA VAL A 102 7.85 15.94 -7.39
C VAL A 102 7.75 15.02 -8.62
N ILE A 103 8.85 14.81 -9.35
CA ILE A 103 8.92 13.89 -10.49
C ILE A 103 8.46 12.48 -10.07
N CYS A 104 8.90 12.00 -8.91
CA CYS A 104 8.52 10.70 -8.37
C CYS A 104 6.98 10.55 -8.26
N VAL A 105 6.31 11.55 -7.68
CA VAL A 105 4.84 11.55 -7.55
C VAL A 105 4.15 11.72 -8.91
N LEU A 106 4.69 12.53 -9.82
CA LEU A 106 4.14 12.72 -11.16
C LEU A 106 4.22 11.45 -12.01
N ILE A 107 5.27 10.64 -11.88
CA ILE A 107 5.35 9.34 -12.54
C ILE A 107 4.25 8.40 -12.01
N GLY A 108 4.06 8.36 -10.69
CA GLY A 108 2.98 7.58 -10.09
C GLY A 108 1.59 8.04 -10.58
N LEU A 109 1.37 9.35 -10.63
CA LEU A 109 0.16 9.95 -11.20
C LEU A 109 -0.04 9.53 -12.67
N ALA A 110 1.00 9.57 -13.49
CA ALA A 110 0.95 9.20 -14.90
C ALA A 110 0.53 7.72 -15.08
N PHE A 111 1.09 6.79 -14.29
CA PHE A 111 0.66 5.40 -14.28
C PHE A 111 -0.78 5.22 -13.79
N GLY A 112 -1.20 5.98 -12.77
CA GLY A 112 -2.58 5.98 -12.29
C GLY A 112 -3.56 6.46 -13.36
N ILE A 113 -3.23 7.53 -14.11
CA ILE A 113 -4.01 8.01 -15.25
C ILE A 113 -4.04 6.95 -16.36
N PHE A 114 -2.90 6.37 -16.72
CA PHE A 114 -2.78 5.35 -17.76
C PHE A 114 -3.62 4.11 -17.44
N ASN A 115 -3.48 3.53 -16.27
CA ASN A 115 -4.26 2.37 -15.84
C ASN A 115 -5.76 2.70 -15.77
N GLY A 116 -6.09 3.83 -15.16
CA GLY A 116 -7.47 4.27 -15.01
C GLY A 116 -8.15 4.55 -16.34
N TRP A 117 -7.44 5.12 -17.30
CA TRP A 117 -7.96 5.36 -18.65
C TRP A 117 -8.25 4.06 -19.42
N LEU A 118 -7.29 3.13 -19.41
CA LEU A 118 -7.46 1.83 -20.07
C LEU A 118 -8.63 1.03 -19.49
N VAL A 119 -8.74 0.99 -18.18
CA VAL A 119 -9.80 0.23 -17.50
C VAL A 119 -11.15 0.90 -17.66
N SER A 120 -11.22 2.23 -17.47
CA SER A 120 -12.51 2.93 -17.38
C SER A 120 -13.08 3.32 -18.73
N TYR A 121 -12.26 3.73 -19.70
CA TYR A 121 -12.70 4.23 -21.00
C TYR A 121 -12.59 3.19 -22.10
N LEU A 122 -11.55 2.35 -22.10
CA LEU A 122 -11.38 1.28 -23.07
C LEU A 122 -11.94 -0.06 -22.59
N SER A 123 -12.45 -0.12 -21.35
CA SER A 123 -13.08 -1.32 -20.77
C SER A 123 -12.15 -2.57 -20.79
N VAL A 124 -10.84 -2.35 -20.75
CA VAL A 124 -9.87 -3.45 -20.63
C VAL A 124 -9.91 -4.00 -19.20
N PRO A 125 -9.96 -5.32 -19.00
CA PRO A 125 -9.98 -5.90 -17.66
C PRO A 125 -8.82 -5.40 -16.79
N ALA A 126 -9.14 -4.97 -15.58
CA ALA A 126 -8.19 -4.31 -14.66
C ALA A 126 -6.92 -5.13 -14.41
N PHE A 127 -7.05 -6.46 -14.24
CA PHE A 127 -5.90 -7.33 -13.99
C PHE A 127 -4.96 -7.39 -15.20
N ILE A 128 -5.48 -7.37 -16.44
CA ILE A 128 -4.65 -7.36 -17.68
C ILE A 128 -3.89 -6.05 -17.77
N VAL A 129 -4.59 -4.92 -17.57
CA VAL A 129 -3.96 -3.59 -17.59
C VAL A 129 -2.84 -3.51 -16.56
N SER A 130 -3.11 -3.91 -15.32
CA SER A 130 -2.12 -3.79 -14.25
C SER A 130 -0.92 -4.72 -14.44
N MET A 131 -1.12 -5.95 -14.96
CA MET A 131 0.00 -6.85 -15.29
C MET A 131 0.84 -6.31 -16.46
N ALA A 132 0.22 -5.70 -17.46
CA ALA A 132 0.94 -5.04 -18.55
C ALA A 132 1.72 -3.83 -18.02
N SER A 133 1.09 -2.97 -17.21
CA SER A 133 1.70 -1.79 -16.59
C SER A 133 2.87 -2.16 -15.65
N MET A 134 2.76 -3.27 -14.94
CA MET A 134 3.84 -3.84 -14.13
C MET A 134 5.10 -4.06 -15.00
N ASN A 135 4.96 -4.70 -16.16
CA ASN A 135 6.08 -4.96 -17.07
C ASN A 135 6.58 -3.67 -17.73
N ILE A 136 5.67 -2.76 -18.11
CA ILE A 136 6.03 -1.45 -18.67
C ILE A 136 6.85 -0.64 -17.63
N ALA A 137 6.42 -0.59 -16.37
CA ALA A 137 7.13 0.11 -15.31
C ALA A 137 8.55 -0.46 -15.10
N LYS A 138 8.70 -1.78 -15.07
CA LYS A 138 10.01 -2.44 -14.98
C LYS A 138 10.89 -2.13 -16.20
N GLY A 139 10.29 -2.17 -17.40
CA GLY A 139 10.99 -1.86 -18.65
C GLY A 139 11.49 -0.42 -18.69
N ILE A 140 10.61 0.56 -18.39
CA ILE A 140 10.97 1.98 -18.32
C ILE A 140 12.11 2.21 -17.31
N ALA A 141 11.96 1.66 -16.09
CA ALA A 141 12.98 1.79 -15.07
C ALA A 141 14.34 1.23 -15.52
N SER A 142 14.35 0.04 -16.11
CA SER A 142 15.57 -0.63 -16.57
C SER A 142 16.25 0.12 -17.72
N VAL A 143 15.49 0.55 -18.71
CA VAL A 143 16.03 1.32 -19.86
C VAL A 143 16.57 2.67 -19.39
N PHE A 144 15.80 3.39 -18.59
CA PHE A 144 16.17 4.74 -18.14
C PHE A 144 17.42 4.75 -17.26
N THR A 145 17.56 3.76 -16.37
CA THR A 145 18.70 3.63 -15.46
C THR A 145 19.86 2.79 -16.05
N LYS A 146 19.74 2.33 -17.29
CA LYS A 146 20.71 1.39 -17.91
C LYS A 146 20.92 0.14 -17.04
N THR A 147 19.86 -0.38 -16.45
CA THR A 147 19.85 -1.51 -15.51
C THR A 147 20.68 -1.31 -14.24
N GLN A 148 21.09 -0.09 -13.94
CA GLN A 148 21.87 0.22 -12.74
C GLN A 148 20.98 0.54 -11.55
N SER A 149 21.48 0.21 -10.36
CA SER A 149 20.85 0.62 -9.11
C SER A 149 21.00 2.11 -8.90
N VAL A 150 20.00 2.73 -8.31
CA VAL A 150 20.01 4.16 -7.99
C VAL A 150 19.94 4.34 -6.49
N SER A 151 20.84 5.17 -5.95
CA SER A 151 20.87 5.52 -4.53
C SER A 151 20.38 6.94 -4.31
N TRP A 152 19.50 7.09 -3.33
CA TRP A 152 19.01 8.38 -2.86
C TRP A 152 19.90 8.94 -1.75
N PRO A 153 19.82 10.25 -1.42
CA PRO A 153 20.73 10.89 -0.47
C PRO A 153 20.74 10.18 0.90
N LEU A 154 21.92 10.05 1.47
CA LEU A 154 22.11 9.57 2.84
C LEU A 154 21.82 10.69 3.83
N SER A 155 21.54 10.34 5.09
CA SER A 155 21.38 11.31 6.17
C SER A 155 22.64 12.15 6.43
N THR A 156 23.80 11.62 6.04
CA THR A 156 25.11 12.28 6.13
C THR A 156 25.39 13.23 4.97
N ASP A 157 24.53 13.28 3.94
CA ASP A 157 24.69 14.23 2.82
C ASP A 157 24.41 15.65 3.31
N PRO A 158 25.41 16.57 3.24
CA PRO A 158 25.25 17.94 3.76
C PRO A 158 24.18 18.75 3.04
N LYS A 159 23.92 18.45 1.75
CA LYS A 159 23.00 19.19 0.89
C LYS A 159 21.58 18.62 0.92
N ASN A 160 21.44 17.29 0.88
CA ASN A 160 20.16 16.62 0.66
C ASN A 160 19.76 15.66 1.78
N GLY A 161 20.55 15.54 2.86
CA GLY A 161 20.26 14.65 4.00
C GLY A 161 18.93 14.95 4.70
N TRP A 162 18.42 16.18 4.58
CA TRP A 162 17.10 16.58 5.08
C TRP A 162 15.95 15.70 4.52
N PHE A 163 16.13 15.11 3.34
CA PHE A 163 15.13 14.21 2.74
C PHE A 163 14.75 13.05 3.66
N ARG A 164 15.68 12.55 4.46
CA ARG A 164 15.44 11.47 5.42
C ARG A 164 14.53 11.87 6.59
N SER A 165 14.37 13.16 6.84
CA SER A 165 13.51 13.67 7.91
C SER A 165 12.04 13.33 7.69
N ILE A 166 11.62 12.98 6.47
CA ILE A 166 10.25 12.50 6.20
C ILE A 166 9.96 11.16 6.90
N VAL A 167 10.99 10.38 7.22
CA VAL A 167 10.85 9.09 7.92
C VAL A 167 11.06 9.27 9.41
N SER A 168 12.15 9.92 9.82
CA SER A 168 12.49 10.06 11.25
C SER A 168 13.31 11.32 11.52
N VAL A 169 13.01 12.01 12.60
CA VAL A 169 13.76 13.15 13.11
C VAL A 169 14.11 12.87 14.58
N ASN A 170 15.39 12.82 14.91
CA ASN A 170 15.87 12.55 16.28
C ASN A 170 15.23 11.33 16.95
N GLY A 171 14.98 10.27 16.17
CA GLY A 171 14.32 9.06 16.66
C GLY A 171 12.78 9.13 16.70
N PHE A 172 12.20 10.31 16.49
CA PHE A 172 10.74 10.44 16.40
C PHE A 172 10.23 9.94 15.03
N PRO A 173 9.21 9.07 15.00
CA PRO A 173 8.73 8.42 13.77
C PRO A 173 7.81 9.35 12.95
N VAL A 174 8.39 10.36 12.28
CA VAL A 174 7.66 11.34 11.46
C VAL A 174 6.85 10.63 10.37
N GLY A 175 7.42 9.58 9.76
CA GLY A 175 6.76 8.79 8.73
C GLY A 175 5.43 8.19 9.17
N LEU A 176 5.33 7.77 10.46
CA LEU A 176 4.08 7.27 11.02
C LEU A 176 3.01 8.37 11.08
N VAL A 177 3.40 9.58 11.51
CA VAL A 177 2.46 10.71 11.60
C VAL A 177 1.94 11.09 10.22
N ILE A 178 2.83 11.15 9.21
CA ILE A 178 2.45 11.46 7.82
C ILE A 178 1.55 10.35 7.27
N PHE A 179 1.87 9.07 7.49
CA PHE A 179 1.05 7.95 7.05
C PHE A 179 -0.35 7.97 7.69
N LEU A 180 -0.43 8.16 9.00
CA LEU A 180 -1.72 8.25 9.70
C LEU A 180 -2.53 9.49 9.27
N GLY A 181 -1.86 10.63 9.07
CA GLY A 181 -2.48 11.82 8.51
C GLY A 181 -3.07 11.56 7.12
N MET A 182 -2.31 10.89 6.24
CA MET A 182 -2.80 10.51 4.91
C MET A 182 -3.96 9.49 5.00
N ALA A 183 -3.90 8.54 5.93
CA ALA A 183 -5.01 7.61 6.17
C ALA A 183 -6.29 8.35 6.59
N VAL A 184 -6.19 9.39 7.42
CA VAL A 184 -7.33 10.25 7.77
C VAL A 184 -7.86 10.98 6.54
N VAL A 185 -6.99 11.57 5.71
CA VAL A 185 -7.38 12.23 4.45
C VAL A 185 -8.08 11.23 3.52
N CYS A 186 -7.50 10.05 3.30
CA CYS A 186 -8.12 8.99 2.50
C CYS A 186 -9.49 8.56 3.07
N GLY A 187 -9.61 8.48 4.40
CA GLY A 187 -10.88 8.19 5.07
C GLY A 187 -11.93 9.27 4.81
N ILE A 188 -11.56 10.54 4.93
CA ILE A 188 -12.46 11.67 4.62
C ILE A 188 -12.88 11.61 3.15
N VAL A 189 -11.92 11.41 2.23
CA VAL A 189 -12.21 11.31 0.79
C VAL A 189 -13.17 10.18 0.52
N LEU A 190 -12.93 8.99 1.08
CA LEU A 190 -13.72 7.79 0.78
C LEU A 190 -15.13 7.85 1.36
N TYR A 191 -15.29 8.31 2.61
CA TYR A 191 -16.58 8.23 3.30
C TYR A 191 -17.39 9.52 3.28
N ASN A 192 -16.73 10.68 3.25
CA ASN A 192 -17.39 11.97 3.46
C ASN A 192 -17.55 12.78 2.17
N THR A 193 -16.90 12.38 1.06
CA THR A 193 -16.98 13.11 -0.20
C THR A 193 -17.85 12.41 -1.25
N LYS A 194 -18.33 13.16 -2.26
CA LYS A 194 -19.07 12.60 -3.40
C LYS A 194 -18.23 11.58 -4.19
N PRO A 195 -16.96 11.86 -4.55
CA PRO A 195 -16.09 10.89 -5.23
C PRO A 195 -16.00 9.53 -4.51
N GLY A 196 -15.74 9.54 -3.20
CA GLY A 196 -15.61 8.31 -2.42
C GLY A 196 -16.90 7.49 -2.38
N ARG A 197 -18.05 8.16 -2.19
CA ARG A 197 -19.35 7.48 -2.25
C ARG A 197 -19.62 6.86 -3.61
N TYR A 198 -19.31 7.55 -4.72
CA TYR A 198 -19.45 6.98 -6.05
C TYR A 198 -18.53 5.78 -6.28
N ILE A 199 -17.27 5.84 -5.82
CA ILE A 199 -16.34 4.72 -5.87
C ILE A 199 -16.91 3.48 -5.16
N LEU A 200 -17.46 3.63 -3.96
CA LEU A 200 -18.10 2.53 -3.23
C LEU A 200 -19.36 2.02 -3.93
N CYS A 201 -20.19 2.91 -4.44
CA CYS A 201 -21.41 2.53 -5.18
C CYS A 201 -21.09 1.77 -6.47
N LEU A 202 -20.03 2.18 -7.20
CA LEU A 202 -19.56 1.50 -8.41
C LEU A 202 -19.21 0.03 -8.15
N GLY A 203 -18.49 -0.22 -7.05
CA GLY A 203 -18.14 -1.59 -6.67
C GLY A 203 -19.32 -2.43 -6.20
N SER A 204 -20.40 -1.80 -5.72
CA SER A 204 -21.61 -2.51 -5.34
C SER A 204 -22.49 -2.87 -6.53
N ASN A 205 -22.77 -1.90 -7.41
CA ASN A 205 -23.55 -2.09 -8.62
C ASN A 205 -23.31 -0.93 -9.61
N SER A 206 -22.37 -1.13 -10.52
CA SER A 206 -21.98 -0.12 -11.51
C SER A 206 -23.13 0.25 -12.46
N GLU A 207 -24.00 -0.70 -12.80
CA GLU A 207 -25.15 -0.48 -13.69
C GLU A 207 -26.21 0.42 -13.03
N ALA A 208 -26.52 0.18 -11.76
CA ALA A 208 -27.45 1.05 -11.01
C ALA A 208 -26.91 2.49 -10.91
N VAL A 209 -25.58 2.65 -10.71
CA VAL A 209 -24.93 3.97 -10.68
C VAL A 209 -25.02 4.65 -12.05
N ARG A 210 -24.81 3.91 -13.14
CA ARG A 210 -24.95 4.41 -14.51
C ARG A 210 -26.37 4.88 -14.81
N LEU A 211 -27.36 4.07 -14.44
CA LEU A 211 -28.79 4.41 -14.61
C LEU A 211 -29.22 5.64 -13.79
N SER A 212 -28.52 5.93 -12.69
CA SER A 212 -28.72 7.16 -11.91
C SER A 212 -28.11 8.43 -12.56
N GLY A 213 -27.57 8.33 -13.78
CA GLY A 213 -26.98 9.46 -14.52
C GLY A 213 -25.56 9.87 -14.06
N VAL A 214 -24.91 9.02 -13.25
CA VAL A 214 -23.53 9.27 -12.78
C VAL A 214 -22.53 8.74 -13.78
N ASP A 215 -21.51 9.53 -14.12
CA ASP A 215 -20.43 9.10 -15.02
C ASP A 215 -19.52 8.08 -14.30
N THR A 216 -19.80 6.80 -14.54
CA THR A 216 -19.08 5.68 -13.94
C THR A 216 -17.61 5.63 -14.36
N LYS A 217 -17.29 6.02 -15.60
CA LYS A 217 -15.92 6.01 -16.14
C LYS A 217 -15.02 6.98 -15.40
N LYS A 218 -15.51 8.19 -15.19
CA LYS A 218 -14.79 9.24 -14.45
C LYS A 218 -14.41 8.81 -13.03
N TRP A 219 -15.36 8.26 -12.29
CA TRP A 219 -15.13 7.91 -10.89
C TRP A 219 -14.31 6.62 -10.74
N ASN A 220 -14.45 5.69 -11.66
CA ASN A 220 -13.57 4.52 -11.71
C ASN A 220 -12.12 4.94 -12.01
N MET A 221 -11.90 5.79 -13.03
CA MET A 221 -10.57 6.33 -13.34
C MET A 221 -9.96 7.06 -12.13
N LEU A 222 -10.75 7.86 -11.39
CA LEU A 222 -10.26 8.59 -10.23
C LEU A 222 -9.69 7.67 -9.15
N ALA A 223 -10.23 6.47 -8.96
CA ALA A 223 -9.69 5.49 -8.01
C ALA A 223 -8.25 5.09 -8.36
N TYR A 224 -7.96 4.87 -9.65
CA TYR A 224 -6.60 4.58 -10.12
C TYR A 224 -5.67 5.79 -10.02
N VAL A 225 -6.18 7.00 -10.28
CA VAL A 225 -5.41 8.25 -10.15
C VAL A 225 -4.99 8.45 -8.68
N ILE A 226 -5.90 8.28 -7.73
CA ILE A 226 -5.60 8.35 -6.30
C ILE A 226 -4.56 7.29 -5.93
N CYS A 227 -4.72 6.05 -6.44
CA CYS A 227 -3.78 4.97 -6.22
C CYS A 227 -2.38 5.35 -6.73
N GLY A 228 -2.26 5.82 -7.97
CA GLY A 228 -0.98 6.19 -8.57
C GLY A 228 -0.25 7.30 -7.81
N VAL A 229 -0.97 8.33 -7.34
CA VAL A 229 -0.38 9.39 -6.50
C VAL A 229 0.15 8.81 -5.18
N LEU A 230 -0.63 7.96 -4.52
CA LEU A 230 -0.21 7.34 -3.26
C LEU A 230 0.96 6.38 -3.45
N VAL A 231 1.04 5.68 -4.58
CA VAL A 231 2.20 4.86 -4.96
C VAL A 231 3.44 5.72 -5.14
N GLY A 232 3.35 6.87 -5.82
CA GLY A 232 4.46 7.81 -5.96
C GLY A 232 4.94 8.36 -4.61
N ILE A 233 4.03 8.67 -3.69
CA ILE A 233 4.37 9.06 -2.31
C ILE A 233 5.03 7.87 -1.58
N GLY A 234 4.48 6.67 -1.67
CA GLY A 234 5.07 5.45 -1.10
C GLY A 234 6.50 5.20 -1.58
N ALA A 235 6.79 5.50 -2.85
CA ALA A 235 8.13 5.42 -3.42
C ALA A 235 9.13 6.33 -2.69
N LEU A 236 8.74 7.55 -2.32
CA LEU A 236 9.57 8.46 -1.53
C LEU A 236 9.88 7.89 -0.15
N PHE A 237 8.88 7.34 0.53
CA PHE A 237 9.09 6.69 1.82
C PHE A 237 9.96 5.43 1.72
N PHE A 238 9.83 4.68 0.63
CA PHE A 238 10.69 3.52 0.37
C PHE A 238 12.16 3.94 0.29
N VAL A 239 12.50 4.91 -0.56
CA VAL A 239 13.89 5.36 -0.74
C VAL A 239 14.43 6.18 0.43
N ALA A 240 13.56 6.85 1.18
CA ALA A 240 13.94 7.49 2.43
C ALA A 240 14.28 6.47 3.54
N THR A 241 13.78 5.25 3.44
CA THR A 241 14.06 4.15 4.39
C THR A 241 15.24 3.30 3.91
N TYR A 242 15.20 2.79 2.68
CA TYR A 242 16.13 1.77 2.17
C TYR A 242 17.27 2.29 1.28
N THR A 243 17.29 3.57 0.99
CA THR A 243 18.36 4.28 0.24
C THR A 243 18.49 3.87 -1.21
N THR A 244 18.65 2.58 -1.51
CA THR A 244 18.99 2.07 -2.84
C THR A 244 17.84 1.28 -3.43
N VAL A 245 17.56 1.52 -4.70
CA VAL A 245 16.54 0.84 -5.49
C VAL A 245 17.19 0.16 -6.69
N GLN A 246 16.74 -1.06 -7.00
CA GLN A 246 17.24 -1.85 -8.12
C GLN A 246 16.13 -2.09 -9.14
N PRO A 247 16.40 -2.04 -10.44
CA PRO A 247 15.44 -2.38 -11.49
C PRO A 247 14.99 -3.85 -11.40
N GLY A 248 13.78 -4.13 -11.88
CA GLY A 248 13.26 -5.50 -11.96
C GLY A 248 12.58 -6.03 -10.70
N TYR A 249 12.61 -5.30 -9.59
CA TYR A 249 11.97 -5.68 -8.33
C TYR A 249 10.63 -4.97 -8.12
N GLY A 250 9.94 -5.35 -7.04
CA GLY A 250 8.71 -4.68 -6.57
C GLY A 250 7.48 -5.58 -6.49
N ASP A 251 7.45 -6.73 -7.20
CA ASP A 251 6.26 -7.59 -7.33
C ASP A 251 5.69 -8.05 -6.00
N GLN A 252 6.57 -8.37 -5.05
CA GLN A 252 6.15 -8.84 -3.71
C GLN A 252 5.25 -7.83 -3.00
N TYR A 253 5.49 -6.53 -3.18
CA TYR A 253 4.73 -5.48 -2.50
C TYR A 253 3.30 -5.33 -3.02
N ASN A 254 3.00 -5.82 -4.25
CA ASN A 254 1.63 -5.91 -4.75
C ASN A 254 0.78 -6.80 -3.85
N TYR A 255 1.26 -8.02 -3.61
CA TYR A 255 0.54 -9.02 -2.82
C TYR A 255 0.39 -8.59 -1.36
N GLU A 256 1.44 -8.01 -0.80
CA GLU A 256 1.46 -7.55 0.60
C GLU A 256 0.50 -6.38 0.81
N ALA A 257 0.47 -5.40 -0.10
CA ALA A 257 -0.43 -4.27 -0.02
C ALA A 257 -1.90 -4.69 -0.17
N ILE A 258 -2.20 -5.57 -1.14
CA ILE A 258 -3.54 -6.13 -1.33
C ILE A 258 -3.95 -6.95 -0.10
N ALA A 259 -3.06 -7.80 0.42
CA ALA A 259 -3.34 -8.58 1.63
C ALA A 259 -3.65 -7.69 2.83
N GLY A 260 -2.90 -6.60 3.03
CA GLY A 260 -3.16 -5.61 4.08
C GLY A 260 -4.57 -5.00 3.98
N CYS A 261 -5.01 -4.66 2.75
CA CYS A 261 -6.35 -4.14 2.51
C CYS A 261 -7.45 -5.16 2.80
N VAL A 262 -7.28 -6.38 2.30
CA VAL A 262 -8.29 -7.45 2.42
C VAL A 262 -8.42 -7.91 3.86
N MET A 263 -7.30 -8.15 4.56
CA MET A 263 -7.29 -8.44 5.99
C MET A 263 -7.93 -7.31 6.80
N GLY A 264 -7.76 -6.06 6.36
CA GLY A 264 -8.41 -4.88 6.92
C GLY A 264 -9.94 -4.83 6.70
N GLY A 265 -10.50 -5.74 5.89
CA GLY A 265 -11.93 -5.85 5.62
C GLY A 265 -12.40 -5.07 4.39
N THR A 266 -11.50 -4.70 3.48
CA THR A 266 -11.83 -4.20 2.15
C THR A 266 -12.22 -5.38 1.26
N SER A 267 -13.33 -5.27 0.52
CA SER A 267 -13.89 -6.34 -0.30
C SER A 267 -13.25 -6.45 -1.67
N MET A 268 -12.71 -7.60 -2.02
CA MET A 268 -12.22 -7.86 -3.38
C MET A 268 -13.33 -7.86 -4.45
N VAL A 269 -14.59 -8.04 -4.07
CA VAL A 269 -15.74 -7.92 -4.99
C VAL A 269 -16.13 -6.46 -5.22
N GLY A 270 -15.61 -5.54 -4.42
CA GLY A 270 -15.97 -4.11 -4.47
C GLY A 270 -17.09 -3.74 -3.49
N GLY A 271 -17.45 -2.47 -3.48
CA GLY A 271 -18.58 -1.89 -2.73
C GLY A 271 -18.33 -1.68 -1.24
N LEU A 272 -17.33 -2.33 -0.66
CA LEU A 272 -16.97 -2.22 0.74
C LEU A 272 -15.47 -1.98 0.88
N ALA A 273 -15.09 -0.90 1.56
CA ALA A 273 -13.71 -0.60 1.87
C ALA A 273 -13.56 -0.06 3.29
N SER A 274 -12.42 -0.31 3.91
CA SER A 274 -12.15 0.08 5.30
C SER A 274 -10.75 0.65 5.44
N ILE A 275 -10.61 1.98 5.34
CA ILE A 275 -9.32 2.66 5.53
C ILE A 275 -8.70 2.35 6.90
N GLY A 276 -9.48 2.47 7.99
CA GLY A 276 -8.97 2.12 9.32
C GLY A 276 -8.60 0.64 9.47
N GLY A 277 -9.33 -0.25 8.79
CA GLY A 277 -8.96 -1.66 8.71
C GLY A 277 -7.69 -1.88 7.89
N THR A 278 -7.54 -1.24 6.74
CA THR A 278 -6.31 -1.27 5.92
C THR A 278 -5.09 -0.86 6.74
N VAL A 279 -5.19 0.22 7.53
CA VAL A 279 -4.08 0.63 8.43
C VAL A 279 -3.67 -0.52 9.35
N ILE A 280 -4.62 -1.17 10.03
CA ILE A 280 -4.30 -2.30 10.94
C ILE A 280 -3.74 -3.48 10.15
N GLY A 281 -4.30 -3.79 8.98
CA GLY A 281 -3.83 -4.87 8.11
C GLY A 281 -2.39 -4.66 7.64
N VAL A 282 -2.02 -3.43 7.30
CA VAL A 282 -0.64 -3.06 6.95
C VAL A 282 0.32 -3.32 8.12
N PHE A 283 -0.06 -2.96 9.35
CA PHE A 283 0.76 -3.27 10.53
C PHE A 283 0.93 -4.77 10.73
N ILE A 284 -0.12 -5.57 10.51
CA ILE A 284 -0.04 -7.03 10.62
C ILE A 284 0.92 -7.61 9.58
N ILE A 285 0.79 -7.21 8.30
CA ILE A 285 1.69 -7.68 7.22
C ILE A 285 3.13 -7.23 7.48
N SER A 286 3.34 -5.97 7.89
CA SER A 286 4.68 -5.45 8.18
C SER A 286 5.34 -6.17 9.35
N LEU A 287 4.61 -6.43 10.43
CA LEU A 287 5.11 -7.19 11.56
C LEU A 287 5.41 -8.65 11.19
N LEU A 288 4.57 -9.24 10.36
CA LEU A 288 4.78 -10.58 9.84
C LEU A 288 6.09 -10.68 9.05
N GLN A 289 6.34 -9.75 8.12
CA GLN A 289 7.58 -9.71 7.34
C GLN A 289 8.81 -9.57 8.24
N GLN A 290 8.73 -8.72 9.27
CA GLN A 290 9.81 -8.57 10.25
C GLN A 290 10.03 -9.86 11.05
N GLY A 291 8.97 -10.53 11.48
CA GLY A 291 9.06 -11.80 12.18
C GLY A 291 9.72 -12.87 11.30
N ILE A 292 9.30 -13.02 10.04
CA ILE A 292 9.87 -13.98 9.10
C ILE A 292 11.37 -13.70 8.85
N MET A 293 11.76 -12.43 8.69
CA MET A 293 13.16 -12.04 8.55
C MET A 293 13.97 -12.37 9.81
N ALA A 294 13.41 -12.17 11.00
CA ALA A 294 14.07 -12.47 12.27
C ALA A 294 14.31 -13.97 12.50
N PHE A 295 13.52 -14.84 11.87
CA PHE A 295 13.80 -16.29 11.83
C PHE A 295 15.04 -16.65 11.00
N GLY A 296 15.59 -15.72 10.23
CA GLY A 296 16.73 -15.98 9.34
C GLY A 296 16.36 -16.80 8.10
N LEU A 297 15.10 -16.80 7.71
CA LEU A 297 14.61 -17.51 6.53
C LEU A 297 15.08 -16.84 5.25
N GLY A 298 15.47 -17.63 4.27
CA GLY A 298 15.84 -17.13 2.95
C GLY A 298 14.67 -16.50 2.20
N LYS A 299 14.97 -15.65 1.22
CA LYS A 299 13.95 -14.91 0.45
C LYS A 299 12.88 -15.79 -0.19
N GLY A 300 13.27 -16.98 -0.69
CA GLY A 300 12.32 -17.94 -1.26
C GLY A 300 11.30 -18.46 -0.23
N GLN A 301 11.75 -18.78 0.99
CA GLN A 301 10.88 -19.21 2.08
C GLN A 301 9.92 -18.08 2.51
N GLN A 302 10.41 -16.83 2.56
CA GLN A 302 9.58 -15.67 2.84
C GLN A 302 8.46 -15.52 1.80
N MET A 303 8.76 -15.69 0.51
CA MET A 303 7.78 -15.61 -0.57
C MET A 303 6.71 -16.72 -0.45
N ILE A 304 7.09 -17.95 -0.13
CA ILE A 304 6.16 -19.06 0.08
C ILE A 304 5.20 -18.74 1.24
N ILE A 305 5.73 -18.33 2.38
CA ILE A 305 4.93 -18.01 3.57
C ILE A 305 3.97 -16.86 3.29
N THR A 306 4.44 -15.79 2.65
CA THR A 306 3.61 -14.64 2.28
C THR A 306 2.48 -15.07 1.33
N GLY A 307 2.77 -15.88 0.32
CA GLY A 307 1.77 -16.42 -0.60
C GLY A 307 0.68 -17.23 0.11
N ILE A 308 1.06 -18.12 1.01
CA ILE A 308 0.11 -18.91 1.82
C ILE A 308 -0.79 -17.99 2.66
N ILE A 309 -0.20 -16.97 3.29
CA ILE A 309 -0.95 -16.04 4.14
C ILE A 309 -1.96 -15.23 3.33
N VAL A 310 -1.59 -14.78 2.13
CA VAL A 310 -2.51 -14.08 1.22
C VAL A 310 -3.70 -14.98 0.86
N ILE A 311 -3.44 -16.25 0.52
CA ILE A 311 -4.51 -17.21 0.20
C ILE A 311 -5.45 -17.40 1.41
N VAL A 312 -4.88 -17.61 2.61
CA VAL A 312 -5.67 -17.80 3.83
C VAL A 312 -6.49 -16.55 4.16
N ALA A 313 -5.91 -15.36 4.01
CA ALA A 313 -6.60 -14.09 4.26
C ALA A 313 -7.80 -13.89 3.31
N VAL A 314 -7.59 -14.11 2.02
CA VAL A 314 -8.65 -14.01 1.00
C VAL A 314 -9.73 -15.07 1.22
N TYR A 315 -9.35 -16.32 1.51
CA TYR A 315 -10.30 -17.38 1.81
C TYR A 315 -11.16 -17.07 3.04
N ALA A 316 -10.54 -16.52 4.09
CA ALA A 316 -11.26 -16.12 5.30
C ALA A 316 -12.29 -15.00 5.00
N ASP A 317 -11.93 -13.99 4.19
CA ASP A 317 -12.86 -12.93 3.78
C ASP A 317 -14.04 -13.50 2.98
N VAL A 318 -13.77 -14.30 1.95
CA VAL A 318 -14.80 -14.92 1.11
C VAL A 318 -15.73 -15.80 1.94
N SER A 319 -15.18 -16.62 2.85
CA SER A 319 -15.96 -17.52 3.73
C SER A 319 -16.82 -16.75 4.72
N ALA A 320 -16.31 -15.66 5.29
CA ALA A 320 -17.06 -14.81 6.21
C ALA A 320 -18.27 -14.13 5.52
N ARG A 321 -18.17 -13.83 4.24
CA ARG A 321 -19.25 -13.24 3.44
C ARG A 321 -20.33 -14.25 3.06
N ARG A 322 -19.92 -15.48 2.65
CA ARG A 322 -20.89 -16.56 2.34
C ARG A 322 -21.80 -16.93 3.51
N ARG A 323 -21.35 -16.68 4.74
CA ARG A 323 -22.15 -16.93 5.96
C ARG A 323 -23.12 -15.77 6.29
N LYS A 324 -23.02 -14.63 5.61
CA LYS A 324 -23.89 -13.46 5.85
C LYS A 324 -24.99 -13.31 4.80
N ASN A 325 -24.85 -13.98 3.67
CA ASN A 325 -25.87 -14.16 2.64
C ASN A 325 -26.57 -15.52 2.83
#